data_c0c650ae9b4d0653c48b3da22ac54219
#
_entry.id   c0c650ae9b4d0653c48b3da22ac54219
#
_cell.length_a   1.000
_cell.length_b   1.000
_cell.length_c   1.000
_cell.angle_alpha   90.00
_cell.angle_beta   90.00
_cell.angle_gamma   90.00
#
_symmetry.space_group_name_H-M   'P 1'
#
loop_
_entity.id
_entity.type
_entity.pdbx_description
1 polymer ?
#
loop_
_entity_poly.entity_id
_entity_poly.type
_entity_poly.pdbx_seq_one_letter_code
_entity_poly.pdbx_strand_id
1 'polypeptide(L)'
;IINHKIFKAYNNDAKVFNIGENISLNYKTEYLGENLSSLNNENLIKALKKSTNPLIIIGSAFLNKIKNIKTLKSIFSYADKYKVITKEKNNLNFLNPYASRVGQLIIGNTTNNLCEPFSNLKKDNFELVLSFGSEHIANEQFNNCFKVYFGHHGDDGAMGSDIVLPTPLYTEKNGTFVNIEGRPQ
;
A
#
# COMPACT_ATOMS: atom_id res chain seq x y z
N ILE A 1 9.44 -5.97 -11.62
CA ILE A 1 8.86 -7.34 -11.66
C ILE A 1 7.39 -7.27 -12.09
N ILE A 2 6.52 -6.48 -11.44
CA ILE A 2 5.08 -6.40 -11.74
C ILE A 2 4.85 -5.91 -13.17
N ASN A 3 5.49 -4.81 -13.57
CA ASN A 3 5.38 -4.27 -14.93
C ASN A 3 5.77 -5.31 -16.01
N HIS A 4 6.81 -6.11 -15.76
CA HIS A 4 7.21 -7.18 -16.66
C HIS A 4 6.12 -8.29 -16.77
N LYS A 5 5.45 -8.63 -15.67
CA LYS A 5 4.34 -9.60 -15.69
C LYS A 5 3.12 -9.04 -16.45
N ILE A 6 2.82 -7.75 -16.31
CA ILE A 6 1.76 -7.10 -17.09
C ILE A 6 2.12 -7.09 -18.58
N PHE A 7 3.37 -6.74 -18.92
CA PHE A 7 3.87 -6.79 -20.30
C PHE A 7 3.75 -8.19 -20.91
N LYS A 8 4.10 -9.23 -20.15
CA LYS A 8 3.93 -10.62 -20.60
C LYS A 8 2.46 -10.97 -20.83
N ALA A 9 1.55 -10.52 -19.97
CA ALA A 9 0.11 -10.71 -20.15
C ALA A 9 -0.40 -9.95 -21.40
N TYR A 10 0.07 -8.72 -21.61
CA TYR A 10 -0.25 -7.93 -22.80
C TYR A 10 0.17 -8.65 -24.10
N ASN A 11 1.36 -9.25 -24.14
CA ASN A 11 1.83 -10.03 -25.28
C ASN A 11 1.03 -11.33 -25.50
N ASN A 12 0.23 -11.74 -24.52
CA ASN A 12 -0.75 -12.83 -24.60
C ASN A 12 -2.20 -12.29 -24.74
N ASP A 13 -2.36 -11.18 -25.47
CA ASP A 13 -3.65 -10.57 -25.83
C ASP A 13 -4.48 -10.01 -24.63
N ALA A 14 -3.89 -9.84 -23.46
CA ALA A 14 -4.58 -9.16 -22.38
C ALA A 14 -4.75 -7.67 -22.66
N LYS A 15 -5.96 -7.16 -22.49
CA LYS A 15 -6.22 -5.72 -22.55
C LYS A 15 -5.84 -5.08 -21.21
N VAL A 16 -5.07 -4.00 -21.29
CA VAL A 16 -4.62 -3.25 -20.10
C VAL A 16 -5.27 -1.89 -20.07
N PHE A 17 -5.97 -1.60 -18.99
CA PHE A 17 -6.61 -0.32 -18.72
C PHE A 17 -5.86 0.39 -17.59
N ASN A 18 -5.72 1.70 -17.67
CA ASN A 18 -5.09 2.52 -16.65
C ASN A 18 -6.04 3.60 -16.13
N ILE A 19 -6.18 3.67 -14.80
CA ILE A 19 -6.89 4.73 -14.08
C ILE A 19 -5.91 5.36 -13.10
N GLY A 20 -5.77 6.67 -13.15
CA GLY A 20 -4.83 7.44 -12.35
C GLY A 20 -3.90 8.26 -13.22
N GLU A 21 -2.64 8.34 -12.87
CA GLU A 21 -1.65 9.06 -13.65
C GLU A 21 -1.44 8.41 -15.02
N ASN A 22 -1.42 9.24 -16.08
CA ASN A 22 -1.17 8.76 -17.44
C ASN A 22 0.33 8.56 -17.66
N ILE A 23 0.77 7.33 -17.54
CA ILE A 23 2.19 6.94 -17.62
C ILE A 23 2.46 6.32 -19.00
N SER A 24 3.54 6.75 -19.65
CA SER A 24 4.04 6.10 -20.86
C SER A 24 4.72 4.78 -20.49
N LEU A 25 4.21 3.68 -21.02
CA LEU A 25 4.72 2.33 -20.83
C LEU A 25 5.21 1.74 -22.16
N ASN A 26 6.00 0.68 -22.08
CA ASN A 26 6.49 -0.05 -23.27
C ASN A 26 5.43 -1.00 -23.88
N TYR A 27 4.18 -0.88 -23.49
CA TYR A 27 3.02 -1.56 -24.04
C TYR A 27 1.81 -0.62 -24.03
N LYS A 28 0.84 -0.90 -24.90
CA LYS A 28 -0.34 -0.05 -25.04
C LYS A 28 -1.31 -0.24 -23.88
N THR A 29 -1.67 0.86 -23.24
CA THR A 29 -2.73 0.92 -22.24
C THR A 29 -3.86 1.81 -22.71
N GLU A 30 -5.09 1.46 -22.39
CA GLU A 30 -6.25 2.34 -22.57
C GLU A 30 -6.39 3.20 -21.31
N TYR A 31 -6.06 4.47 -21.41
CA TYR A 31 -6.18 5.42 -20.32
C TYR A 31 -7.64 5.86 -20.18
N LEU A 32 -8.19 5.70 -18.97
CA LEU A 32 -9.62 5.96 -18.70
C LEU A 32 -9.87 7.25 -17.90
N GLY A 33 -8.82 7.86 -17.35
CA GLY A 33 -8.92 9.05 -16.50
C GLY A 33 -8.32 8.87 -15.11
N GLU A 34 -8.42 9.90 -14.28
CA GLU A 34 -7.74 9.94 -12.97
C GLU A 34 -8.60 9.49 -11.78
N ASN A 35 -9.91 9.41 -11.97
CA ASN A 35 -10.86 9.23 -10.88
C ASN A 35 -11.55 7.86 -10.91
N LEU A 36 -12.07 7.42 -9.79
CA LEU A 36 -12.84 6.18 -9.67
C LEU A 36 -14.11 6.16 -10.53
N SER A 37 -14.66 7.33 -10.92
CA SER A 37 -15.77 7.40 -11.86
C SER A 37 -15.45 6.73 -13.21
N SER A 38 -14.17 6.66 -13.57
CA SER A 38 -13.68 5.96 -14.78
C SER A 38 -13.94 4.45 -14.77
N LEU A 39 -14.25 3.85 -13.61
CA LEU A 39 -14.69 2.47 -13.52
C LEU A 39 -16.02 2.22 -14.26
N ASN A 40 -16.80 3.26 -14.54
CA ASN A 40 -18.03 3.18 -15.31
C ASN A 40 -17.82 3.28 -16.83
N ASN A 41 -16.56 3.31 -17.29
CA ASN A 41 -16.25 3.36 -18.72
C ASN A 41 -16.81 2.11 -19.44
N GLU A 42 -17.50 2.34 -20.56
CA GLU A 42 -18.16 1.26 -21.30
C GLU A 42 -17.17 0.22 -21.87
N ASN A 43 -16.00 0.65 -22.36
CA ASN A 43 -15.00 -0.26 -22.92
C ASN A 43 -14.44 -1.18 -21.83
N LEU A 44 -14.15 -0.62 -20.65
CA LEU A 44 -13.71 -1.38 -19.49
C LEU A 44 -14.78 -2.41 -19.09
N ILE A 45 -16.03 -1.98 -18.96
CA ILE A 45 -17.15 -2.86 -18.58
C ILE A 45 -17.34 -3.98 -19.61
N LYS A 46 -17.29 -3.66 -20.90
CA LYS A 46 -17.38 -4.66 -21.98
C LYS A 46 -16.22 -5.68 -21.91
N ALA A 47 -15.01 -5.19 -21.64
CA ALA A 47 -13.84 -6.06 -21.49
C ALA A 47 -13.94 -6.97 -20.27
N LEU A 48 -14.34 -6.43 -19.10
CA LEU A 48 -14.53 -7.21 -17.88
C LEU A 48 -15.60 -8.30 -18.03
N LYS A 49 -16.73 -8.01 -18.69
CA LYS A 49 -17.78 -8.99 -18.95
C LYS A 49 -17.33 -10.14 -19.87
N LYS A 50 -16.41 -9.88 -20.79
CA LYS A 50 -15.87 -10.88 -21.72
C LYS A 50 -14.68 -11.67 -21.14
N SER A 51 -14.03 -11.11 -20.14
CA SER A 51 -12.82 -11.71 -19.56
C SER A 51 -13.15 -12.95 -18.75
N THR A 52 -12.41 -14.02 -18.97
CA THR A 52 -12.46 -15.25 -18.17
C THR A 52 -11.64 -15.13 -16.89
N ASN A 53 -10.61 -14.27 -16.89
CA ASN A 53 -9.71 -14.09 -15.75
C ASN A 53 -9.32 -12.62 -15.57
N PRO A 54 -10.26 -11.75 -15.17
CA PRO A 54 -9.96 -10.35 -14.93
C PRO A 54 -9.07 -10.19 -13.70
N LEU A 55 -8.19 -9.18 -13.72
CA LEU A 55 -7.27 -8.82 -12.65
C LEU A 55 -7.37 -7.33 -12.39
N ILE A 56 -7.45 -6.93 -11.13
CA ILE A 56 -7.34 -5.53 -10.70
C ILE A 56 -6.10 -5.38 -9.83
N ILE A 57 -5.27 -4.40 -10.15
CA ILE A 57 -4.08 -4.03 -9.37
C ILE A 57 -4.26 -2.61 -8.87
N ILE A 58 -4.19 -2.42 -7.56
CA ILE A 58 -4.33 -1.13 -6.90
C ILE A 58 -2.97 -0.69 -6.37
N GLY A 59 -2.48 0.44 -6.85
CA GLY A 59 -1.21 1.02 -6.44
C GLY A 59 -1.26 1.73 -5.09
N SER A 60 -0.12 1.88 -4.45
CA SER A 60 0.04 2.55 -3.14
C SER A 60 -0.38 4.02 -3.17
N ALA A 61 -0.13 4.74 -4.27
CA ALA A 61 -0.55 6.14 -4.40
C ALA A 61 -2.07 6.32 -4.27
N PHE A 62 -2.85 5.36 -4.79
CA PHE A 62 -4.29 5.37 -4.61
C PHE A 62 -4.68 5.04 -3.17
N LEU A 63 -4.03 4.04 -2.55
CA LEU A 63 -4.30 3.64 -1.17
C LEU A 63 -4.08 4.81 -0.19
N ASN A 64 -3.03 5.60 -0.41
CA ASN A 64 -2.72 6.78 0.41
C ASN A 64 -3.76 7.90 0.26
N LYS A 65 -4.50 7.94 -0.84
CA LYS A 65 -5.58 8.91 -1.10
C LYS A 65 -6.93 8.47 -0.54
N ILE A 66 -7.08 7.22 -0.13
CA ILE A 66 -8.35 6.71 0.43
C ILE A 66 -8.53 7.25 1.85
N LYS A 67 -9.45 8.18 2.01
CA LYS A 67 -9.84 8.75 3.32
C LYS A 67 -11.05 8.05 3.93
N ASN A 68 -11.72 7.15 3.21
CA ASN A 68 -13.01 6.61 3.62
C ASN A 68 -13.13 5.12 3.28
N ILE A 69 -13.54 4.33 4.26
CA ILE A 69 -13.80 2.89 4.10
C ILE A 69 -14.89 2.58 3.07
N LYS A 70 -15.83 3.52 2.84
CA LYS A 70 -16.87 3.36 1.81
C LYS A 70 -16.27 3.20 0.41
N THR A 71 -15.17 3.90 0.12
CA THR A 71 -14.45 3.79 -1.14
C THR A 71 -13.86 2.38 -1.33
N LEU A 72 -13.25 1.80 -0.29
CA LEU A 72 -12.77 0.41 -0.35
C LEU A 72 -13.93 -0.57 -0.57
N LYS A 73 -15.03 -0.42 0.19
CA LYS A 73 -16.21 -1.28 0.01
C LYS A 73 -16.76 -1.22 -1.40
N SER A 74 -16.78 -0.04 -2.05
CA SER A 74 -17.23 0.08 -3.44
C SER A 74 -16.32 -0.65 -4.42
N ILE A 75 -15.00 -0.65 -4.20
CA ILE A 75 -14.04 -1.40 -5.01
C ILE A 75 -14.24 -2.91 -4.85
N PHE A 76 -14.44 -3.40 -3.62
CA PHE A 76 -14.72 -4.81 -3.38
C PHE A 76 -16.03 -5.24 -4.05
N SER A 77 -17.10 -4.44 -3.93
CA SER A 77 -18.38 -4.70 -4.61
C SER A 77 -18.23 -4.71 -6.14
N TYR A 78 -17.38 -3.83 -6.69
CA TYR A 78 -17.08 -3.80 -8.12
C TYR A 78 -16.30 -5.07 -8.54
N ALA A 79 -15.31 -5.47 -7.77
CA ALA A 79 -14.51 -6.67 -8.03
C ALA A 79 -15.37 -7.95 -7.98
N ASP A 80 -16.29 -8.04 -7.03
CA ASP A 80 -17.25 -9.15 -6.93
C ASP A 80 -18.20 -9.18 -8.12
N LYS A 81 -18.82 -8.04 -8.46
CA LYS A 81 -19.73 -7.89 -9.61
C LYS A 81 -19.13 -8.39 -10.92
N TYR A 82 -17.86 -8.16 -11.15
CA TYR A 82 -17.15 -8.56 -12.39
C TYR A 82 -16.32 -9.83 -12.24
N LYS A 83 -16.56 -10.62 -11.19
CA LYS A 83 -15.89 -11.92 -10.95
C LYS A 83 -14.36 -11.83 -10.86
N VAL A 84 -13.84 -10.68 -10.44
CA VAL A 84 -12.42 -10.50 -10.09
C VAL A 84 -12.11 -11.25 -8.80
N ILE A 85 -13.07 -11.25 -7.87
CA ILE A 85 -13.06 -12.06 -6.65
C ILE A 85 -14.16 -13.11 -6.78
N THR A 86 -13.82 -14.37 -6.51
CA THR A 86 -14.76 -15.49 -6.45
C THR A 86 -14.39 -16.39 -5.28
N LYS A 87 -15.17 -17.44 -5.02
CA LYS A 87 -14.83 -18.44 -3.99
C LYS A 87 -13.52 -19.16 -4.26
N GLU A 88 -13.15 -19.28 -5.54
CA GLU A 88 -11.99 -20.07 -5.99
C GLU A 88 -10.74 -19.21 -6.23
N LYS A 89 -10.90 -17.90 -6.47
CA LYS A 89 -9.80 -17.02 -6.82
C LYS A 89 -10.01 -15.60 -6.29
N ASN A 90 -8.90 -14.96 -5.92
CA ASN A 90 -8.84 -13.55 -5.59
C ASN A 90 -7.82 -12.86 -6.50
N ASN A 91 -8.32 -12.16 -7.50
CA ASN A 91 -7.52 -11.41 -8.46
C ASN A 91 -7.56 -9.87 -8.19
N LEU A 92 -7.96 -9.46 -6.99
CA LEU A 92 -7.84 -8.08 -6.53
C LEU A 92 -6.54 -7.95 -5.72
N ASN A 93 -5.56 -7.23 -6.26
CA ASN A 93 -4.25 -7.07 -5.65
C ASN A 93 -4.00 -5.62 -5.21
N PHE A 94 -3.49 -5.48 -3.99
CA PHE A 94 -3.05 -4.20 -3.44
C PHE A 94 -1.52 -4.18 -3.38
N LEU A 95 -0.90 -3.24 -4.10
CA LEU A 95 0.56 -3.10 -4.05
C LEU A 95 0.95 -2.34 -2.78
N ASN A 96 1.64 -3.03 -1.92
CA ASN A 96 2.15 -2.44 -0.69
C ASN A 96 3.64 -2.10 -0.85
N PRO A 97 4.06 -0.84 -0.60
CA PRO A 97 5.46 -0.45 -0.70
C PRO A 97 6.31 -0.92 0.48
N TYR A 98 5.67 -1.33 1.58
CA TYR A 98 6.39 -1.71 2.81
C TYR A 98 6.48 -3.22 2.96
N ALA A 99 7.70 -3.70 3.20
CA ALA A 99 7.95 -5.11 3.51
C ALA A 99 7.23 -5.50 4.82
N SER A 100 6.68 -6.70 4.84
CA SER A 100 5.99 -7.26 6.02
C SER A 100 4.78 -6.47 6.56
N ARG A 101 4.19 -5.59 5.75
CA ARG A 101 2.95 -4.89 6.12
C ARG A 101 1.82 -5.88 6.44
N VAL A 102 1.73 -6.96 5.66
CA VAL A 102 0.76 -8.03 5.89
C VAL A 102 1.07 -8.76 7.20
N GLY A 103 2.34 -8.98 7.53
CA GLY A 103 2.74 -9.54 8.82
C GLY A 103 2.27 -8.69 9.99
N GLN A 104 2.43 -7.38 9.93
CA GLN A 104 1.90 -6.46 10.96
C GLN A 104 0.39 -6.58 11.13
N LEU A 105 -0.36 -6.68 10.02
CA LEU A 105 -1.81 -6.85 10.06
C LEU A 105 -2.20 -8.19 10.69
N ILE A 106 -1.47 -9.27 10.38
CA ILE A 106 -1.75 -10.62 10.91
C ILE A 106 -1.53 -10.68 12.42
N ILE A 107 -0.46 -10.09 12.94
CA ILE A 107 -0.19 -10.08 14.39
C ILE A 107 -1.06 -9.08 15.16
N GLY A 108 -1.92 -8.34 14.46
CA GLY A 108 -2.83 -7.38 15.10
C GLY A 108 -2.14 -6.11 15.61
N ASN A 109 -0.91 -5.83 15.18
CA ASN A 109 -0.20 -4.60 15.54
C ASN A 109 -0.77 -3.41 14.75
N THR A 110 -2.07 -3.17 14.96
CA THR A 110 -2.81 -2.06 14.36
C THR A 110 -3.59 -1.36 15.45
N THR A 111 -3.62 -0.05 15.42
CA THR A 111 -4.52 0.71 16.28
C THR A 111 -5.97 0.43 15.85
N ASN A 112 -6.88 0.29 16.80
CA ASN A 112 -8.32 0.10 16.51
C ASN A 112 -8.91 1.24 15.68
N ASN A 113 -8.21 2.36 15.60
CA ASN A 113 -8.56 3.55 14.82
C ASN A 113 -7.62 3.71 13.62
N LEU A 114 -7.72 2.79 12.65
CA LEU A 114 -6.98 2.85 11.37
C LEU A 114 -7.18 4.16 10.58
N CYS A 115 -8.15 4.98 10.98
CA CYS A 115 -8.50 6.25 10.35
C CYS A 115 -8.10 7.48 11.16
N GLU A 116 -7.58 7.33 12.37
CA GLU A 116 -7.04 8.48 13.08
C GLU A 116 -5.60 8.73 12.61
N PRO A 117 -5.37 9.86 11.95
CA PRO A 117 -4.02 10.24 11.60
C PRO A 117 -3.19 10.40 12.89
N PHE A 118 -1.92 10.08 12.80
CA PHE A 118 -0.93 10.27 13.87
C PHE A 118 -0.97 11.69 14.49
N SER A 119 -1.49 12.64 13.71
CA SER A 119 -1.74 14.04 14.12
C SER A 119 -2.78 14.20 15.24
N ASN A 120 -3.65 13.20 15.47
CA ASN A 120 -4.69 13.25 16.50
C ASN A 120 -4.25 12.66 17.85
N LEU A 121 -3.07 12.05 17.90
CA LEU A 121 -2.48 11.69 19.19
C LEU A 121 -2.23 12.98 19.99
N LYS A 122 -2.75 13.04 21.22
CA LYS A 122 -2.48 14.16 22.13
C LYS A 122 -0.99 14.12 22.47
N LYS A 123 -0.25 14.99 21.82
CA LYS A 123 1.22 15.05 21.80
C LYS A 123 1.83 15.40 23.16
N ASP A 124 1.04 15.99 24.03
CA ASP A 124 1.49 16.54 25.32
C ASP A 124 1.55 15.48 26.44
N ASN A 125 1.17 14.22 26.15
CA ASN A 125 1.06 13.18 27.16
C ASN A 125 2.17 12.12 27.12
N PHE A 126 3.18 12.29 26.27
CA PHE A 126 4.28 11.33 26.16
C PHE A 126 5.55 11.89 26.79
N GLU A 127 6.12 11.16 27.75
CA GLU A 127 7.43 11.48 28.32
C GLU A 127 8.56 10.82 27.53
N LEU A 128 8.27 9.69 26.87
CA LEU A 128 9.22 8.91 26.08
C LEU A 128 8.61 8.45 24.77
N VAL A 129 9.34 8.61 23.68
CA VAL A 129 9.01 8.07 22.35
C VAL A 129 10.13 7.16 21.88
N LEU A 130 9.78 5.90 21.58
CA LEU A 130 10.67 4.93 20.94
C LEU A 130 10.29 4.78 19.47
N SER A 131 11.18 5.19 18.58
CA SER A 131 10.96 5.16 17.13
C SER A 131 11.80 4.05 16.49
N PHE A 132 11.15 3.08 15.83
CA PHE A 132 11.80 1.96 15.18
C PHE A 132 11.69 2.08 13.67
N GLY A 133 12.78 2.51 12.99
CA GLY A 133 12.85 2.62 11.53
C GLY A 133 11.82 3.56 10.94
N SER A 134 11.39 4.58 11.66
CA SER A 134 10.35 5.52 11.26
C SER A 134 11.00 6.84 10.84
N GLU A 135 11.29 6.95 9.55
CA GLU A 135 11.98 8.09 8.95
C GLU A 135 11.18 9.40 9.00
N HIS A 136 9.85 9.31 9.16
CA HIS A 136 8.93 10.43 9.01
C HIS A 136 8.18 10.85 10.28
N ILE A 137 8.68 10.51 11.45
CA ILE A 137 8.15 11.13 12.66
C ILE A 137 8.67 12.57 12.70
N ALA A 138 7.86 13.49 12.22
CA ALA A 138 8.21 14.92 12.27
C ALA A 138 8.54 15.30 13.71
N ASN A 139 9.78 15.72 13.93
CA ASN A 139 10.29 16.11 15.26
C ASN A 139 9.43 17.14 15.95
N GLU A 140 8.77 18.00 15.16
CA GLU A 140 7.80 19.01 15.63
C GLU A 140 6.58 18.43 16.35
N GLN A 141 6.32 17.13 16.18
CA GLN A 141 5.14 16.50 16.78
C GLN A 141 5.34 16.07 18.23
N PHE A 142 6.59 15.95 18.71
CA PHE A 142 6.94 15.45 20.04
C PHE A 142 8.01 16.34 20.70
N ASN A 143 7.74 17.63 20.83
CA ASN A 143 8.74 18.60 21.29
C ASN A 143 9.13 18.47 22.76
N ASN A 144 8.27 17.90 23.61
CA ASN A 144 8.43 17.86 25.06
C ASN A 144 8.65 16.46 25.61
N CYS A 145 9.13 15.52 24.80
CA CYS A 145 9.40 14.14 25.24
C CYS A 145 10.82 13.71 24.90
N PHE A 146 11.35 12.78 25.66
CA PHE A 146 12.63 12.16 25.37
C PHE A 146 12.46 11.20 24.19
N LYS A 147 13.33 11.28 23.18
CA LYS A 147 13.20 10.53 21.91
C LYS A 147 14.38 9.60 21.71
N VAL A 148 14.09 8.34 21.49
CA VAL A 148 15.09 7.32 21.14
C VAL A 148 14.77 6.77 19.76
N TYR A 149 15.69 6.91 18.83
CA TYR A 149 15.58 6.40 17.48
C TYR A 149 16.39 5.12 17.30
N PHE A 150 15.74 4.09 16.76
CA PHE A 150 16.34 2.83 16.35
C PHE A 150 16.31 2.75 14.83
N GLY A 151 17.44 2.93 14.17
CA GLY A 151 17.49 2.97 12.72
C GLY A 151 18.89 2.64 12.17
N HIS A 152 18.96 2.55 10.85
CA HIS A 152 20.16 2.17 10.12
C HIS A 152 20.67 3.26 9.17
N HIS A 153 20.00 4.42 9.14
CA HIS A 153 20.39 5.60 8.38
C HIS A 153 20.31 6.86 9.25
N GLY A 154 21.12 7.86 8.92
CA GLY A 154 21.04 9.19 9.51
C GLY A 154 20.00 10.04 8.77
N ASP A 155 18.73 9.75 9.03
CA ASP A 155 17.56 10.43 8.47
C ASP A 155 16.99 11.47 9.42
N ASP A 156 15.85 12.06 9.07
CA ASP A 156 15.14 13.06 9.89
C ASP A 156 14.77 12.52 11.28
N GLY A 157 14.49 11.22 11.38
CA GLY A 157 14.21 10.56 12.65
C GLY A 157 15.43 10.54 13.58
N ALA A 158 16.61 10.28 13.02
CA ALA A 158 17.86 10.30 13.77
C ALA A 158 18.24 11.74 14.19
N MET A 159 18.10 12.71 13.29
CA MET A 159 18.49 14.11 13.54
C MET A 159 17.67 14.77 14.66
N GLY A 160 16.45 14.33 14.86
CA GLY A 160 15.58 14.89 15.88
C GLY A 160 15.44 14.09 17.15
N SER A 161 16.29 13.10 17.37
CA SER A 161 16.25 12.24 18.56
C SER A 161 17.36 12.58 19.54
N ASP A 162 17.06 12.39 20.83
CA ASP A 162 18.05 12.59 21.92
C ASP A 162 19.08 11.45 21.96
N ILE A 163 18.65 10.23 21.62
CA ILE A 163 19.52 9.07 21.49
C ILE A 163 19.26 8.37 20.17
N VAL A 164 20.33 7.98 19.47
CA VAL A 164 20.28 7.15 18.26
C VAL A 164 20.95 5.82 18.55
N LEU A 165 20.20 4.74 18.37
CA LEU A 165 20.69 3.37 18.51
C LEU A 165 20.71 2.68 17.14
N PRO A 166 21.88 2.27 16.65
CA PRO A 166 21.98 1.67 15.32
C PRO A 166 21.33 0.30 15.28
N THR A 167 20.59 0.04 14.22
CA THR A 167 19.99 -1.28 13.92
C THR A 167 20.58 -1.83 12.62
N PRO A 168 20.61 -3.16 12.44
CA PRO A 168 21.07 -3.74 11.18
C PRO A 168 20.13 -3.38 10.02
N LEU A 169 20.69 -3.27 8.83
CA LEU A 169 19.95 -3.15 7.58
C LEU A 169 19.11 -4.42 7.33
N TYR A 170 18.07 -4.33 6.50
CA TYR A 170 17.20 -5.48 6.21
C TYR A 170 17.94 -6.71 5.66
N THR A 171 19.09 -6.52 4.99
CA THR A 171 19.96 -7.60 4.51
C THR A 171 20.78 -8.28 5.62
N GLU A 172 20.86 -7.68 6.79
CA GLU A 172 21.68 -8.12 7.92
C GLU A 172 20.83 -8.62 9.10
N LYS A 173 19.50 -8.44 9.02
CA LYS A 173 18.57 -8.84 10.08
C LYS A 173 18.06 -10.26 9.88
N ASN A 174 18.02 -11.03 10.96
CA ASN A 174 17.14 -12.20 11.04
C ASN A 174 15.72 -11.76 11.35
N GLY A 175 14.74 -12.28 10.62
CA GLY A 175 13.34 -11.93 10.83
C GLY A 175 12.41 -12.71 9.93
N THR A 176 11.14 -12.77 10.31
CA THR A 176 10.10 -13.35 9.48
C THR A 176 9.32 -12.24 8.79
N PHE A 177 9.34 -12.25 7.47
CA PHE A 177 8.61 -11.30 6.64
C PHE A 177 7.43 -12.01 5.99
N VAL A 178 6.27 -11.39 6.03
CA VAL A 178 5.07 -11.92 5.38
C VAL A 178 4.78 -11.10 4.13
N ASN A 179 4.82 -11.76 2.97
CA ASN A 179 4.54 -11.10 1.70
C ASN A 179 3.05 -10.78 1.53
N ILE A 180 2.69 -10.15 0.40
CA ILE A 180 1.32 -9.76 0.10
C ILE A 180 0.36 -10.94 -0.06
N GLU A 181 0.86 -12.13 -0.34
CA GLU A 181 0.09 -13.37 -0.41
C GLU A 181 -0.16 -14.02 0.96
N GLY A 182 0.39 -13.45 2.03
CA GLY A 182 0.33 -14.02 3.37
C GLY A 182 1.37 -15.13 3.62
N ARG A 183 2.38 -15.27 2.76
CA ARG A 183 3.43 -16.28 2.90
C ARG A 183 4.55 -15.75 3.80
N PRO A 184 4.87 -16.41 4.91
CA PRO A 184 6.05 -16.11 5.71
C PRO A 184 7.34 -16.52 4.97
N GLN A 185 8.33 -15.67 5.06
CA GLN A 185 9.66 -15.85 4.44
C GLN A 185 10.76 -15.44 5.42
#